data_0f8c929d92b796d43ad9f1019d632436
#
_entry.id   0f8c929d92b796d43ad9f1019d632436
#
_cell.length_a   1.000
_cell.length_b   1.000
_cell.length_c   1.000
_cell.angle_alpha   90.00
_cell.angle_beta   90.00
_cell.angle_gamma   90.00
#
_symmetry.space_group_name_H-M   'P 1'
#
loop_
_entity.id
_entity.type
_entity.pdbx_description
1 polymer ?
#
loop_
_entity_poly.entity_id
_entity_poly.type
_entity_poly.pdbx_seq_one_letter_code
_entity_poly.pdbx_strand_id
1 'polypeptide(L)'
;MASTEMPIVGFDGDQPNDSFRDQLVMNAKSAIDKIVEMGVGDRERVGVGGHSYGAFMTANLLAHSDLFAAGIARSGAYNRTLTPFGFQREERTYWEDPDLYNYMSPFMHADKVNEPILLIHGEEDNNSGTFPIQSVRFFNAIKGHGGTSKLVMLPKESHGYRAKESILHTLYEMDSWLEKYVKNRNMKPDDIKVKIN
;
A
#
# COMPACT_ATOMS: atom_id res chain seq x y z
N MET A 1 3.84 5.54 15.73
CA MET A 1 4.20 4.86 14.46
C MET A 1 5.07 3.66 14.79
N ALA A 2 4.74 2.49 14.26
CA ALA A 2 5.57 1.30 14.39
C ALA A 2 6.21 0.99 13.03
N SER A 3 7.49 0.62 13.05
CA SER A 3 8.20 0.07 11.89
C SER A 3 8.67 -1.32 12.29
N THR A 4 8.24 -2.33 11.54
CA THR A 4 8.54 -3.73 11.83
C THR A 4 9.18 -4.38 10.63
N GLU A 5 10.06 -5.33 10.86
CA GLU A 5 10.47 -6.25 9.82
C GLU A 5 9.32 -7.21 9.50
N MET A 6 9.12 -7.47 8.21
CA MET A 6 8.12 -8.43 7.72
C MET A 6 8.85 -9.47 6.87
N PRO A 7 9.48 -10.48 7.50
CA PRO A 7 10.25 -11.48 6.78
C PRO A 7 9.32 -12.34 5.91
N ILE A 8 9.73 -12.53 4.67
CA ILE A 8 9.13 -13.47 3.73
C ILE A 8 10.22 -14.47 3.36
N VAL A 9 9.98 -15.71 3.66
CA VAL A 9 10.95 -16.81 3.51
C VAL A 9 10.37 -17.96 2.70
N GLY A 10 11.21 -18.72 2.03
CA GLY A 10 10.83 -20.00 1.43
C GLY A 10 10.82 -21.12 2.47
N PHE A 11 9.92 -22.08 2.30
CA PHE A 11 9.83 -23.29 3.13
C PHE A 11 9.88 -24.53 2.26
N ASP A 12 10.56 -25.58 2.72
CA ASP A 12 10.57 -26.92 2.12
C ASP A 12 10.86 -26.96 0.60
N GLY A 13 11.69 -26.02 0.11
CA GLY A 13 12.06 -25.92 -1.30
C GLY A 13 11.26 -24.91 -2.10
N ASP A 14 10.21 -24.33 -1.52
CA ASP A 14 9.46 -23.24 -2.16
C ASP A 14 10.26 -21.94 -2.17
N GLN A 15 10.01 -21.10 -3.18
CA GLN A 15 10.56 -19.76 -3.22
C GLN A 15 9.78 -18.82 -2.27
N PRO A 16 10.43 -17.79 -1.72
CA PRO A 16 9.77 -16.88 -0.78
C PRO A 16 8.45 -16.28 -1.31
N ASN A 17 8.37 -16.01 -2.61
CA ASN A 17 7.19 -15.38 -3.21
C ASN A 17 6.00 -16.32 -3.37
N ASP A 18 6.18 -17.64 -3.32
CA ASP A 18 5.10 -18.62 -3.48
C ASP A 18 4.06 -18.53 -2.34
N SER A 19 4.47 -18.07 -1.16
CA SER A 19 3.59 -17.84 -0.01
C SER A 19 3.63 -16.39 0.51
N PHE A 20 3.98 -15.44 -0.37
CA PHE A 20 4.18 -14.03 -0.01
C PHE A 20 3.01 -13.43 0.75
N ARG A 21 1.77 -13.54 0.21
CA ARG A 21 0.59 -12.88 0.79
C ARG A 21 0.27 -13.39 2.18
N ASP A 22 0.31 -14.70 2.37
CA ASP A 22 -0.02 -15.33 3.65
C ASP A 22 0.98 -14.90 4.72
N GLN A 23 2.27 -14.94 4.40
CA GLN A 23 3.32 -14.48 5.31
C GLN A 23 3.20 -12.99 5.62
N LEU A 24 2.91 -12.16 4.60
CA LEU A 24 2.73 -10.72 4.78
C LEU A 24 1.57 -10.41 5.73
N VAL A 25 0.41 -11.05 5.54
CA VAL A 25 -0.77 -10.87 6.40
C VAL A 25 -0.49 -11.37 7.82
N MET A 26 0.16 -12.53 7.97
CA MET A 26 0.54 -13.07 9.29
C MET A 26 1.50 -12.13 10.04
N ASN A 27 2.51 -11.59 9.36
CA ASN A 27 3.44 -10.63 9.94
C ASN A 27 2.73 -9.36 10.42
N ALA A 28 1.87 -8.79 9.56
CA ALA A 28 1.09 -7.60 9.90
C ALA A 28 0.16 -7.85 11.08
N LYS A 29 -0.56 -8.97 11.08
CA LYS A 29 -1.44 -9.37 12.18
C LYS A 29 -0.67 -9.51 13.50
N SER A 30 0.47 -10.20 13.48
CA SER A 30 1.30 -10.40 14.66
C SER A 30 1.80 -9.08 15.25
N ALA A 31 2.21 -8.14 14.38
CA ALA A 31 2.62 -6.81 14.82
C ALA A 31 1.47 -6.02 15.46
N ILE A 32 0.28 -6.05 14.85
CA ILE A 32 -0.92 -5.39 15.39
C ILE A 32 -1.32 -6.03 16.73
N ASP A 33 -1.37 -7.36 16.80
CA ASP A 33 -1.71 -8.06 18.04
C ASP A 33 -0.76 -7.65 19.18
N LYS A 34 0.53 -7.53 18.88
CA LYS A 34 1.53 -7.14 19.87
C LYS A 34 1.36 -5.72 20.38
N ILE A 35 1.12 -4.74 19.51
CA ILE A 35 0.92 -3.34 19.95
C ILE A 35 -0.40 -3.15 20.70
N VAL A 36 -1.43 -3.93 20.38
CA VAL A 36 -2.70 -3.95 21.13
C VAL A 36 -2.51 -4.59 22.51
N GLU A 37 -1.80 -5.74 22.59
CA GLU A 37 -1.44 -6.39 23.85
C GLU A 37 -0.67 -5.46 24.78
N MET A 38 0.23 -4.64 24.23
CA MET A 38 0.98 -3.63 24.98
C MET A 38 0.12 -2.44 25.46
N GLY A 39 -1.15 -2.34 25.06
CA GLY A 39 -2.05 -1.26 25.41
C GLY A 39 -1.74 0.07 24.72
N VAL A 40 -0.90 0.08 23.68
CA VAL A 40 -0.50 1.30 22.96
C VAL A 40 -1.15 1.43 21.57
N GLY A 41 -1.86 0.40 21.10
CA GLY A 41 -2.57 0.36 19.84
C GLY A 41 -4.07 0.16 20.02
N ASP A 42 -4.83 0.75 19.11
CA ASP A 42 -6.27 0.53 18.96
C ASP A 42 -6.50 -0.25 17.66
N ARG A 43 -7.02 -1.47 17.75
CA ARG A 43 -7.23 -2.38 16.62
C ARG A 43 -8.12 -1.78 15.53
N GLU A 44 -9.08 -0.95 15.91
CA GLU A 44 -10.02 -0.33 14.97
C GLU A 44 -9.41 0.89 14.24
N ARG A 45 -8.26 1.37 14.69
CA ARG A 45 -7.60 2.58 14.19
C ARG A 45 -6.16 2.33 13.76
N VAL A 46 -5.95 1.28 12.98
CA VAL A 46 -4.64 0.95 12.40
C VAL A 46 -4.60 1.39 10.95
N GLY A 47 -3.67 2.25 10.60
CA GLY A 47 -3.33 2.58 9.22
C GLY A 47 -2.08 1.82 8.76
N VAL A 48 -1.97 1.52 7.47
CA VAL A 48 -0.78 0.93 6.86
C VAL A 48 -0.25 1.82 5.77
N GLY A 49 1.08 1.89 5.62
CA GLY A 49 1.66 2.68 4.54
C GLY A 49 3.09 2.32 4.23
N GLY A 50 3.51 2.68 3.02
CA GLY A 50 4.85 2.44 2.57
C GLY A 50 5.20 3.17 1.28
N HIS A 51 6.46 3.06 0.90
CA HIS A 51 7.03 3.61 -0.33
C HIS A 51 7.64 2.48 -1.15
N SER A 52 7.53 2.56 -2.48
CA SER A 52 8.12 1.57 -3.39
C SER A 52 7.60 0.14 -3.10
N TYR A 53 8.45 -0.77 -2.68
CA TYR A 53 8.04 -2.11 -2.25
C TYR A 53 7.08 -2.07 -1.06
N GLY A 54 7.25 -1.11 -0.14
CA GLY A 54 6.30 -0.90 0.96
C GLY A 54 4.90 -0.48 0.49
N ALA A 55 4.80 0.26 -0.61
CA ALA A 55 3.51 0.57 -1.23
C ALA A 55 2.85 -0.66 -1.87
N PHE A 56 3.65 -1.51 -2.52
CA PHE A 56 3.20 -2.82 -3.01
C PHE A 56 2.70 -3.71 -1.86
N MET A 57 3.44 -3.78 -0.75
CA MET A 57 3.01 -4.51 0.45
C MET A 57 1.70 -3.93 1.01
N THR A 58 1.58 -2.59 1.11
CA THR A 58 0.37 -1.89 1.56
C THR A 58 -0.85 -2.30 0.73
N ALA A 59 -0.74 -2.28 -0.60
CA ALA A 59 -1.83 -2.63 -1.50
C ALA A 59 -2.24 -4.12 -1.37
N ASN A 60 -1.27 -5.04 -1.21
CA ASN A 60 -1.55 -6.44 -0.96
C ASN A 60 -2.23 -6.67 0.40
N LEU A 61 -1.80 -5.96 1.45
CA LEU A 61 -2.43 -6.05 2.77
C LEU A 61 -3.89 -5.61 2.75
N LEU A 62 -4.23 -4.52 2.03
CA LEU A 62 -5.62 -4.07 1.89
C LEU A 62 -6.45 -5.02 1.00
N ALA A 63 -5.86 -5.62 -0.02
CA ALA A 63 -6.57 -6.56 -0.89
C ALA A 63 -6.81 -7.95 -0.25
N HIS A 64 -6.05 -8.29 0.80
CA HIS A 64 -6.05 -9.65 1.36
C HIS A 64 -6.25 -9.72 2.88
N SER A 65 -6.62 -8.61 3.53
CA SER A 65 -6.95 -8.61 4.96
C SER A 65 -7.83 -7.41 5.32
N ASP A 66 -8.61 -7.52 6.39
CA ASP A 66 -9.42 -6.46 7.00
C ASP A 66 -8.73 -5.88 8.25
N LEU A 67 -7.38 -5.91 8.29
CA LEU A 67 -6.59 -5.51 9.46
C LEU A 67 -6.47 -4.00 9.63
N PHE A 68 -6.81 -3.22 8.61
CA PHE A 68 -6.49 -1.79 8.56
C PHE A 68 -7.73 -0.93 8.36
N ALA A 69 -7.66 0.31 8.82
CA ALA A 69 -8.69 1.32 8.60
C ALA A 69 -8.48 2.10 7.30
N ALA A 70 -7.24 2.24 6.86
CA ALA A 70 -6.87 2.90 5.61
C ALA A 70 -5.42 2.59 5.22
N GLY A 71 -5.08 2.82 3.95
CA GLY A 71 -3.74 2.70 3.41
C GLY A 71 -3.19 3.96 2.77
N ILE A 72 -1.85 4.08 2.79
CA ILE A 72 -1.08 5.11 2.07
C ILE A 72 0.04 4.43 1.30
N ALA A 73 -0.03 4.47 -0.02
CA ALA A 73 0.90 3.78 -0.91
C ALA A 73 1.59 4.78 -1.84
N ARG A 74 2.93 4.91 -1.71
CA ARG A 74 3.72 5.89 -2.45
C ARG A 74 4.65 5.21 -3.46
N SER A 75 4.61 5.64 -4.72
CA SER A 75 5.46 5.15 -5.82
C SER A 75 5.56 3.62 -5.88
N GLY A 76 4.41 2.95 -5.87
CA GLY A 76 4.33 1.49 -5.79
C GLY A 76 4.27 0.80 -7.15
N ALA A 77 4.50 -0.52 -7.13
CA ALA A 77 4.29 -1.43 -8.25
C ALA A 77 3.10 -2.33 -7.95
N TYR A 78 1.98 -2.14 -8.60
CA TYR A 78 0.74 -2.83 -8.26
C TYR A 78 0.37 -3.94 -9.25
N ASN A 79 0.98 -3.94 -10.43
CA ASN A 79 0.81 -4.97 -11.45
C ASN A 79 2.18 -5.52 -11.86
N ARG A 80 2.50 -6.74 -11.42
CA ARG A 80 3.78 -7.39 -11.70
C ARG A 80 3.91 -7.88 -13.13
N THR A 81 2.80 -8.00 -13.87
CA THR A 81 2.88 -8.33 -15.30
C THR A 81 3.55 -7.22 -16.14
N LEU A 82 3.70 -6.02 -15.58
CA LEU A 82 4.47 -4.92 -16.19
C LEU A 82 5.99 -5.03 -15.92
N THR A 83 6.42 -6.00 -15.11
CA THR A 83 7.84 -6.35 -14.89
C THR A 83 8.06 -7.83 -15.19
N PRO A 84 7.83 -8.29 -16.45
CA PRO A 84 7.64 -9.70 -16.77
C PRO A 84 8.91 -10.55 -16.73
N PHE A 85 10.08 -9.94 -16.56
CA PHE A 85 11.38 -10.61 -16.48
C PHE A 85 11.93 -10.65 -15.04
N GLY A 86 11.05 -10.74 -14.07
CA GLY A 86 11.40 -10.78 -12.65
C GLY A 86 11.18 -9.45 -11.93
N PHE A 87 11.19 -9.54 -10.63
CA PHE A 87 11.12 -8.42 -9.68
C PHE A 87 11.76 -8.85 -8.37
N GLN A 88 11.87 -7.97 -7.41
CA GLN A 88 12.60 -8.20 -6.15
C GLN A 88 12.56 -9.65 -5.64
N ARG A 89 13.71 -10.34 -5.65
CA ARG A 89 13.88 -11.75 -5.25
C ARG A 89 13.06 -12.76 -6.07
N GLU A 90 12.54 -12.35 -7.23
CA GLU A 90 11.87 -13.22 -8.17
C GLU A 90 12.65 -13.24 -9.47
N GLU A 91 13.11 -14.41 -9.88
CA GLU A 91 13.89 -14.63 -11.11
C GLU A 91 13.07 -15.31 -12.21
N ARG A 92 11.95 -15.98 -11.85
CA ARG A 92 11.02 -16.55 -12.82
C ARG A 92 10.40 -15.44 -13.65
N THR A 93 10.34 -15.63 -14.93
CA THR A 93 9.64 -14.72 -15.85
C THR A 93 8.13 -14.94 -15.79
N TYR A 94 7.36 -13.97 -16.28
CA TYR A 94 5.91 -14.11 -16.39
C TYR A 94 5.48 -15.37 -17.18
N TRP A 95 6.21 -15.72 -18.22
CA TRP A 95 5.87 -16.87 -19.07
C TRP A 95 6.24 -18.22 -18.44
N GLU A 96 7.13 -18.23 -17.48
CA GLU A 96 7.46 -19.43 -16.69
C GLU A 96 6.46 -19.67 -15.56
N ASP A 97 5.94 -18.59 -14.95
CA ASP A 97 4.97 -18.69 -13.85
C ASP A 97 3.97 -17.53 -13.86
N PRO A 98 3.00 -17.51 -14.80
CA PRO A 98 2.00 -16.45 -14.86
C PRO A 98 1.08 -16.39 -13.64
N ASP A 99 0.86 -17.51 -12.96
CA ASP A 99 0.01 -17.57 -11.77
C ASP A 99 0.65 -16.84 -10.58
N LEU A 100 1.96 -16.97 -10.42
CA LEU A 100 2.70 -16.20 -9.42
C LEU A 100 2.59 -14.69 -9.67
N TYR A 101 2.73 -14.25 -10.90
CA TYR A 101 2.62 -12.83 -11.24
C TYR A 101 1.24 -12.27 -10.96
N ASN A 102 0.19 -13.03 -11.24
CA ASN A 102 -1.18 -12.67 -10.89
C ASN A 102 -1.38 -12.68 -9.36
N TYR A 103 -0.88 -13.71 -8.68
CA TYR A 103 -0.90 -13.84 -7.23
C TYR A 103 -0.23 -12.65 -6.53
N MET A 104 0.92 -12.21 -7.03
CA MET A 104 1.71 -11.10 -6.47
C MET A 104 1.14 -9.71 -6.81
N SER A 105 0.21 -9.60 -7.76
CA SER A 105 -0.29 -8.30 -8.26
C SER A 105 -1.54 -7.84 -7.52
N PRO A 106 -1.49 -6.87 -6.60
CA PRO A 106 -2.70 -6.33 -5.96
C PRO A 106 -3.67 -5.71 -6.96
N PHE A 107 -3.21 -5.31 -8.14
CA PHE A 107 -4.07 -4.85 -9.24
C PHE A 107 -5.11 -5.91 -9.65
N MET A 108 -4.75 -7.18 -9.66
CA MET A 108 -5.64 -8.29 -10.01
C MET A 108 -6.70 -8.57 -8.93
N HIS A 109 -6.57 -7.92 -7.78
CA HIS A 109 -7.45 -8.03 -6.62
C HIS A 109 -8.00 -6.67 -6.18
N ALA A 110 -8.07 -5.71 -7.11
CA ALA A 110 -8.55 -4.35 -6.82
C ALA A 110 -10.01 -4.32 -6.37
N ASP A 111 -10.80 -5.30 -6.77
CA ASP A 111 -12.18 -5.55 -6.34
C ASP A 111 -12.32 -5.87 -4.85
N LYS A 112 -11.22 -6.30 -4.20
CA LYS A 112 -11.18 -6.64 -2.77
C LYS A 112 -10.64 -5.51 -1.89
N VAL A 113 -10.21 -4.40 -2.46
CA VAL A 113 -9.73 -3.23 -1.70
C VAL A 113 -10.96 -2.45 -1.20
N ASN A 114 -11.39 -2.74 0.01
CA ASN A 114 -12.56 -2.13 0.65
C ASN A 114 -12.20 -0.87 1.45
N GLU A 115 -11.00 -0.82 2.01
CA GLU A 115 -10.51 0.30 2.82
C GLU A 115 -10.05 1.47 1.93
N PRO A 116 -10.21 2.70 2.44
CA PRO A 116 -9.68 3.88 1.75
C PRO A 116 -8.17 3.79 1.51
N ILE A 117 -7.74 4.06 0.27
CA ILE A 117 -6.33 4.08 -0.09
C ILE A 117 -5.92 5.40 -0.74
N LEU A 118 -4.87 6.03 -0.21
CA LEU A 118 -4.19 7.18 -0.80
C LEU A 118 -2.99 6.70 -1.62
N LEU A 119 -2.99 7.01 -2.90
CA LEU A 119 -1.89 6.77 -3.83
C LEU A 119 -1.16 8.08 -4.09
N ILE A 120 0.16 8.11 -3.91
CA ILE A 120 1.01 9.27 -4.23
C ILE A 120 2.12 8.80 -5.14
N HIS A 121 2.39 9.53 -6.25
CA HIS A 121 3.41 9.12 -7.21
C HIS A 121 4.10 10.33 -7.85
N GLY A 122 5.41 10.25 -8.06
CA GLY A 122 6.15 11.23 -8.83
C GLY A 122 5.87 11.06 -10.33
N GLU A 123 5.55 12.13 -11.05
CA GLU A 123 5.21 12.07 -12.47
C GLU A 123 6.39 11.62 -13.34
N GLU A 124 7.62 11.86 -12.91
CA GLU A 124 8.86 11.48 -13.59
C GLU A 124 9.52 10.25 -12.96
N ASP A 125 8.77 9.41 -12.25
CA ASP A 125 9.31 8.16 -11.70
C ASP A 125 9.75 7.24 -12.86
N ASN A 126 11.05 7.05 -12.96
CA ASN A 126 11.72 6.25 -13.98
C ASN A 126 12.28 4.92 -13.43
N ASN A 127 11.94 4.56 -12.21
CA ASN A 127 12.28 3.23 -11.69
C ASN A 127 11.50 2.17 -12.46
N SER A 128 12.19 1.18 -12.99
CA SER A 128 11.64 0.21 -13.95
C SER A 128 10.43 -0.58 -13.44
N GLY A 129 10.30 -0.78 -12.12
CA GLY A 129 9.17 -1.49 -11.52
C GLY A 129 7.99 -0.60 -11.15
N THR A 130 8.20 0.71 -11.05
CA THR A 130 7.25 1.65 -10.43
C THR A 130 6.88 2.85 -11.32
N PHE A 131 6.90 2.68 -12.65
CA PHE A 131 6.42 3.76 -13.52
C PHE A 131 5.05 4.29 -13.09
N PRO A 132 4.75 5.60 -13.26
CA PRO A 132 3.51 6.25 -12.79
C PRO A 132 2.22 5.56 -13.24
N ILE A 133 2.26 4.88 -14.39
CA ILE A 133 1.15 4.09 -14.91
C ILE A 133 0.64 3.05 -13.91
N GLN A 134 1.50 2.53 -13.04
CA GLN A 134 1.13 1.59 -11.97
C GLN A 134 0.05 2.19 -11.06
N SER A 135 0.30 3.39 -10.52
CA SER A 135 -0.66 4.07 -9.63
C SER A 135 -1.91 4.53 -10.38
N VAL A 136 -1.77 5.05 -11.59
CA VAL A 136 -2.92 5.50 -12.40
C VAL A 136 -3.88 4.34 -12.68
N ARG A 137 -3.37 3.18 -13.10
CA ARG A 137 -4.21 2.02 -13.40
C ARG A 137 -4.83 1.39 -12.16
N PHE A 138 -4.08 1.32 -11.07
CA PHE A 138 -4.60 0.79 -9.80
C PHE A 138 -5.69 1.70 -9.22
N PHE A 139 -5.49 3.02 -9.24
CA PHE A 139 -6.52 4.00 -8.89
C PHE A 139 -7.81 3.79 -9.70
N ASN A 140 -7.69 3.68 -11.03
CA ASN A 140 -8.84 3.48 -11.92
C ASN A 140 -9.57 2.17 -11.62
N ALA A 141 -8.83 1.08 -11.34
CA ALA A 141 -9.42 -0.21 -10.99
C ALA A 141 -10.22 -0.12 -9.69
N ILE A 142 -9.65 0.42 -8.62
CA ILE A 142 -10.33 0.61 -7.34
C ILE A 142 -11.58 1.48 -7.51
N LYS A 143 -11.47 2.61 -8.23
CA LYS A 143 -12.62 3.49 -8.51
C LYS A 143 -13.70 2.81 -9.35
N GLY A 144 -13.32 1.98 -10.31
CA GLY A 144 -14.24 1.21 -11.14
C GLY A 144 -15.06 0.20 -10.33
N HIS A 145 -14.51 -0.34 -9.26
CA HIS A 145 -15.20 -1.21 -8.30
C HIS A 145 -15.92 -0.46 -7.17
N GLY A 146 -15.96 0.89 -7.22
CA GLY A 146 -16.67 1.71 -6.22
C GLY A 146 -15.85 1.99 -4.95
N GLY A 147 -14.59 1.56 -4.90
CA GLY A 147 -13.70 1.76 -3.75
C GLY A 147 -13.34 3.24 -3.51
N THR A 148 -12.95 3.54 -2.29
CA THR A 148 -12.51 4.88 -1.88
C THR A 148 -11.01 5.03 -2.13
N SER A 149 -10.64 5.83 -3.13
CA SER A 149 -9.24 6.09 -3.45
C SER A 149 -9.02 7.55 -3.83
N LYS A 150 -7.83 8.06 -3.51
CA LYS A 150 -7.30 9.35 -3.98
C LYS A 150 -5.96 9.11 -4.64
N LEU A 151 -5.71 9.73 -5.78
CA LEU A 151 -4.43 9.74 -6.47
C LEU A 151 -3.85 11.15 -6.45
N VAL A 152 -2.63 11.28 -5.97
CA VAL A 152 -1.83 12.51 -5.98
C VAL A 152 -0.62 12.28 -6.87
N MET A 153 -0.55 13.05 -7.96
CA MET A 153 0.62 13.05 -8.84
C MET A 153 1.49 14.25 -8.50
N LEU A 154 2.79 14.02 -8.29
CA LEU A 154 3.75 15.04 -7.91
C LEU A 154 4.55 15.47 -9.15
N PRO A 155 4.32 16.68 -9.68
CA PRO A 155 5.00 17.14 -10.89
C PRO A 155 6.51 17.16 -10.71
N LYS A 156 7.24 16.69 -11.74
CA LYS A 156 8.71 16.66 -11.81
C LYS A 156 9.41 15.87 -10.71
N GLU A 157 8.67 15.12 -9.90
CA GLU A 157 9.27 14.22 -8.94
C GLU A 157 9.52 12.85 -9.56
N SER A 158 10.68 12.29 -9.23
CA SER A 158 11.09 10.93 -9.59
C SER A 158 10.62 9.93 -8.51
N HIS A 159 11.27 8.78 -8.41
CA HIS A 159 10.96 7.74 -7.42
C HIS A 159 11.06 8.24 -5.97
N GLY A 160 12.02 9.11 -5.68
CA GLY A 160 12.19 9.80 -4.39
C GLY A 160 11.83 11.29 -4.53
N TYR A 161 10.95 11.78 -3.68
CA TYR A 161 10.49 13.18 -3.71
C TYR A 161 11.51 14.10 -3.06
N ARG A 162 11.87 15.20 -3.72
CA ARG A 162 12.96 16.09 -3.31
C ARG A 162 12.55 17.55 -3.15
N ALA A 163 11.62 18.04 -3.96
CA ALA A 163 11.16 19.43 -3.85
C ALA A 163 10.45 19.63 -2.51
N LYS A 164 10.74 20.73 -1.85
CA LYS A 164 10.15 21.09 -0.55
C LYS A 164 8.62 21.09 -0.63
N GLU A 165 8.07 21.67 -1.69
CA GLU A 165 6.64 21.75 -1.94
C GLU A 165 6.01 20.37 -2.07
N SER A 166 6.63 19.46 -2.80
CA SER A 166 6.18 18.07 -2.97
C SER A 166 6.21 17.30 -1.65
N ILE A 167 7.27 17.50 -0.85
CA ILE A 167 7.40 16.87 0.47
C ILE A 167 6.29 17.38 1.41
N LEU A 168 6.10 18.70 1.48
CA LEU A 168 5.07 19.32 2.34
C LEU A 168 3.67 18.90 1.90
N HIS A 169 3.40 18.88 0.59
CA HIS A 169 2.13 18.40 0.06
C HIS A 169 1.89 16.92 0.37
N THR A 170 2.92 16.09 0.21
CA THR A 170 2.85 14.67 0.60
C THR A 170 2.50 14.50 2.08
N LEU A 171 3.17 15.24 2.97
CA LEU A 171 2.88 15.19 4.41
C LEU A 171 1.46 15.64 4.73
N TYR A 172 0.99 16.74 4.11
CA TYR A 172 -0.38 17.22 4.27
C TYR A 172 -1.42 16.19 3.83
N GLU A 173 -1.21 15.57 2.67
CA GLU A 173 -2.14 14.55 2.16
C GLU A 173 -2.17 13.31 3.06
N MET A 174 -1.03 12.87 3.54
CA MET A 174 -0.92 11.73 4.44
C MET A 174 -1.59 12.02 5.79
N ASP A 175 -1.34 13.18 6.39
CA ASP A 175 -1.93 13.60 7.65
C ASP A 175 -3.46 13.70 7.53
N SER A 176 -3.94 14.42 6.52
CA SER A 176 -5.38 14.57 6.24
C SER A 176 -6.08 13.23 6.02
N TRP A 177 -5.40 12.28 5.34
CA TRP A 177 -5.93 10.95 5.10
C TRP A 177 -6.07 10.14 6.39
N LEU A 178 -5.02 10.15 7.24
CA LEU A 178 -5.02 9.47 8.52
C LEU A 178 -6.01 10.09 9.51
N GLU A 179 -6.10 11.42 9.56
CA GLU A 179 -7.11 12.11 10.38
C GLU A 179 -8.52 11.66 10.00
N LYS A 180 -8.82 11.61 8.71
CA LYS A 180 -10.16 11.29 8.22
C LYS A 180 -10.52 9.81 8.38
N TYR A 181 -9.65 8.91 7.97
CA TYR A 181 -10.00 7.50 7.79
C TYR A 181 -9.48 6.56 8.88
N VAL A 182 -8.54 7.02 9.70
CA VAL A 182 -8.00 6.23 10.82
C VAL A 182 -8.41 6.84 12.15
N LYS A 183 -8.03 8.08 12.42
CA LYS A 183 -8.27 8.72 13.71
C LYS A 183 -9.75 8.98 13.98
N ASN A 184 -10.47 9.49 12.98
CA ASN A 184 -11.88 9.87 13.06
C ASN A 184 -12.80 8.88 12.33
N ARG A 185 -12.39 7.62 12.15
CA ARG A 185 -13.11 6.61 11.35
C ARG A 185 -14.59 6.48 11.68
N ASN A 186 -14.97 6.58 12.93
CA ASN A 186 -16.33 6.39 13.44
C ASN A 186 -17.03 7.70 13.84
N MET A 187 -16.43 8.86 13.60
CA MET A 187 -17.03 10.15 13.92
C MET A 187 -17.93 10.62 12.77
N LYS A 188 -19.14 11.09 13.10
CA LYS A 188 -19.97 11.77 12.12
C LYS A 188 -19.30 13.09 11.70
N PRO A 189 -19.50 13.57 10.45
CA PRO A 189 -18.90 14.84 9.98
C PRO A 189 -19.15 16.03 10.93
N ASP A 190 -20.30 16.06 11.58
CA ASP A 190 -20.71 17.14 12.52
C ASP A 190 -19.99 17.07 13.87
N ASP A 191 -19.38 15.96 14.21
CA ASP A 191 -18.62 15.76 15.45
C ASP A 191 -17.15 16.17 15.32
N ILE A 192 -16.69 16.43 14.10
CA ILE A 192 -15.29 16.80 13.82
C ILE A 192 -15.11 18.30 14.09
N LYS A 193 -14.78 18.63 15.33
CA LYS A 193 -14.38 20.01 15.68
C LYS A 193 -13.00 20.31 15.12
N VAL A 194 -12.93 21.10 14.04
CA VAL A 194 -11.67 21.68 13.57
C VAL A 194 -11.20 22.68 14.64
N LYS A 195 -10.17 22.33 15.38
CA LYS A 195 -9.44 23.29 16.20
C LYS A 195 -8.55 24.09 15.27
N ILE A 196 -9.05 25.23 14.80
CA ILE A 196 -8.21 26.26 14.15
C ILE A 196 -7.54 27.02 15.33
N ASN A 197 -6.25 26.82 15.50
CA ASN A 197 -5.39 27.67 16.30
C ASN A 197 -4.67 28.64 15.40
#